data_23d14d2e396d7a7950727e5486ecffdb
#
_entry.id   23d14d2e396d7a7950727e5486ecffdb
#
_cell.length_a   1.000
_cell.length_b   1.000
_cell.length_c   1.000
_cell.angle_alpha   90.00
_cell.angle_beta   90.00
_cell.angle_gamma   90.00
#
_symmetry.space_group_name_H-M   'P 1'
#
loop_
_entity.id
_entity.type
_entity.pdbx_description
1 polymer ?
#
loop_
_entity_poly.entity_id
_entity_poly.type
_entity_poly.pdbx_seq_one_letter_code
_entity_poly.pdbx_strand_id
1 'polypeptide(L)'
;MTGCPPPGGLWVRRLAMNEKFAAYAHPEVLVDRAWIEEHLDDPNVRIVESNEDILLYDTGHIPGAVHIDWRRDLQDQTVRDYIREEGFAELCRRNGITESTTVVVYGDKSNWWACYAFWVFTLFAHKNLKVLDGGRDHWVAQDGPLTKEVPSLEPVPYPTPPKRRDAEIRAFFVDTLAHAKAALPLVDVRSPGEFSGEVTHMPEYPQEGVLRGGHIPGAHSCPWKTAANDDDTFKSKEELAKIYEVNL
;
A
#
# COMPACT_ATOMS: atom_id res chain seq x y z
N MET A 1 23.88 -50.91 -23.40
CA MET A 1 24.19 -49.49 -23.60
C MET A 1 23.14 -48.70 -22.82
N THR A 2 23.47 -48.33 -21.63
CA THR A 2 22.59 -47.65 -20.66
C THR A 2 22.84 -46.16 -20.80
N GLY A 3 21.87 -45.45 -21.40
CA GLY A 3 21.89 -43.99 -21.50
C GLY A 3 21.57 -43.36 -20.17
N CYS A 4 22.49 -42.56 -19.66
CA CYS A 4 22.31 -41.71 -18.48
C CYS A 4 21.34 -40.56 -18.83
N PRO A 5 20.34 -40.22 -17.98
CA PRO A 5 19.53 -39.06 -18.21
C PRO A 5 20.32 -37.78 -17.96
N PRO A 6 20.02 -36.66 -18.64
CA PRO A 6 20.72 -35.39 -18.46
C PRO A 6 20.45 -34.79 -17.07
N PRO A 7 21.39 -34.02 -16.50
CA PRO A 7 21.24 -33.40 -15.19
C PRO A 7 20.13 -32.34 -15.19
N GLY A 8 19.43 -32.33 -14.09
CA GLY A 8 18.20 -31.59 -13.81
C GLY A 8 18.14 -30.16 -14.32
N GLY A 9 17.22 -29.92 -15.21
CA GLY A 9 16.71 -28.59 -15.45
C GLY A 9 15.94 -28.12 -14.22
N LEU A 10 16.39 -26.99 -13.64
CA LEU A 10 15.59 -26.22 -12.69
C LEU A 10 14.27 -25.85 -13.39
N TRP A 11 13.22 -26.59 -13.07
CA TRP A 11 11.87 -26.18 -13.39
C TRP A 11 11.55 -25.00 -12.47
N VAL A 12 11.81 -23.77 -12.93
CA VAL A 12 11.19 -22.59 -12.35
C VAL A 12 9.69 -22.79 -12.50
N ARG A 13 9.03 -23.24 -11.43
CA ARG A 13 7.56 -23.22 -11.37
C ARG A 13 7.17 -21.75 -11.47
N ARG A 14 6.76 -21.35 -12.67
CA ARG A 14 6.01 -20.11 -12.84
C ARG A 14 4.72 -20.31 -12.04
N LEU A 15 4.64 -19.68 -10.86
CA LEU A 15 3.37 -19.65 -10.14
C LEU A 15 2.32 -19.14 -11.12
N ALA A 16 1.25 -19.91 -11.27
CA ALA A 16 0.09 -19.43 -12.03
C ALA A 16 -0.40 -18.18 -11.29
N MET A 17 -0.57 -17.08 -12.03
CA MET A 17 -1.17 -15.86 -11.47
C MET A 17 -2.49 -16.23 -10.82
N ASN A 18 -2.72 -15.74 -9.60
CA ASN A 18 -3.98 -15.95 -8.89
C ASN A 18 -5.13 -15.48 -9.79
N GLU A 19 -6.11 -16.35 -10.02
CA GLU A 19 -7.22 -16.07 -10.96
C GLU A 19 -8.00 -14.80 -10.55
N LYS A 20 -8.14 -14.54 -9.24
CA LYS A 20 -8.72 -13.32 -8.70
C LYS A 20 -7.96 -12.09 -9.20
N PHE A 21 -6.62 -12.12 -9.15
CA PHE A 21 -5.80 -10.97 -9.57
C PHE A 21 -5.87 -10.75 -11.08
N ALA A 22 -5.91 -11.81 -11.87
CA ALA A 22 -6.00 -11.72 -13.32
C ALA A 22 -7.24 -10.94 -13.81
N ALA A 23 -8.28 -10.85 -12.98
CA ALA A 23 -9.50 -10.12 -13.32
C ALA A 23 -9.37 -8.59 -13.16
N TYR A 24 -8.42 -8.08 -12.33
CA TYR A 24 -8.24 -6.65 -12.13
C TYR A 24 -7.56 -5.97 -13.32
N ALA A 25 -7.68 -4.63 -13.38
CA ALA A 25 -7.03 -3.82 -14.43
C ALA A 25 -5.49 -3.83 -14.31
N HIS A 26 -4.97 -3.98 -13.10
CA HIS A 26 -3.54 -3.98 -12.78
C HIS A 26 -3.18 -5.19 -11.91
N PRO A 27 -3.25 -6.42 -12.45
CA PRO A 27 -2.97 -7.63 -11.70
C PRO A 27 -1.53 -7.71 -11.18
N GLU A 28 -0.61 -7.03 -11.85
CA GLU A 28 0.82 -6.99 -11.51
C GLU A 28 1.12 -6.31 -10.17
N VAL A 29 0.20 -5.50 -9.64
CA VAL A 29 0.40 -4.78 -8.36
C VAL A 29 0.00 -5.60 -7.14
N LEU A 30 -0.61 -6.78 -7.32
CA LEU A 30 -1.03 -7.62 -6.20
C LEU A 30 -0.19 -8.88 -6.12
N VAL A 31 0.10 -9.29 -4.89
CA VAL A 31 0.73 -10.58 -4.58
C VAL A 31 -0.03 -11.26 -3.45
N ASP A 32 0.05 -12.59 -3.42
CA ASP A 32 -0.46 -13.40 -2.33
C ASP A 32 0.68 -13.97 -1.47
N ARG A 33 0.30 -14.71 -0.44
CA ARG A 33 1.24 -15.38 0.45
C ARG A 33 2.23 -16.27 -0.29
N ALA A 34 1.76 -17.08 -1.24
CA ALA A 34 2.63 -18.01 -1.96
C ALA A 34 3.73 -17.26 -2.74
N TRP A 35 3.39 -16.12 -3.31
CA TRP A 35 4.36 -15.26 -3.96
C TRP A 35 5.41 -14.72 -2.97
N ILE A 36 4.99 -14.26 -1.79
CA ILE A 36 5.92 -13.79 -0.74
C ILE A 36 6.87 -14.90 -0.32
N GLU A 37 6.35 -16.11 -0.03
CA GLU A 37 7.16 -17.25 0.42
C GLU A 37 8.20 -17.68 -0.63
N GLU A 38 7.89 -17.55 -1.92
CA GLU A 38 8.85 -17.84 -3.00
C GLU A 38 9.95 -16.77 -3.13
N HIS A 39 9.72 -15.55 -2.67
CA HIS A 39 10.62 -14.41 -2.86
C HIS A 39 11.24 -13.88 -1.55
N LEU A 40 11.12 -14.59 -0.44
CA LEU A 40 11.67 -14.15 0.86
C LEU A 40 13.17 -13.88 0.80
N ASP A 41 13.91 -14.69 0.04
CA ASP A 41 15.36 -14.60 -0.11
C ASP A 41 15.81 -13.90 -1.41
N ASP A 42 14.88 -13.30 -2.17
CA ASP A 42 15.23 -12.60 -3.42
C ASP A 42 15.82 -11.22 -3.09
N PRO A 43 17.11 -10.97 -3.40
CA PRO A 43 17.76 -9.70 -3.12
C PRO A 43 17.14 -8.49 -3.88
N ASN A 44 16.36 -8.76 -4.94
CA ASN A 44 15.68 -7.75 -5.72
C ASN A 44 14.28 -7.44 -5.19
N VAL A 45 13.85 -8.11 -4.12
CA VAL A 45 12.56 -7.88 -3.46
C VAL A 45 12.80 -7.24 -2.09
N ARG A 46 12.02 -6.22 -1.77
CA ARG A 46 12.00 -5.62 -0.44
C ARG A 46 10.58 -5.64 0.10
N ILE A 47 10.37 -6.44 1.13
CA ILE A 47 9.10 -6.46 1.86
C ILE A 47 9.12 -5.30 2.84
N VAL A 48 8.03 -4.54 2.88
CA VAL A 48 7.88 -3.33 3.70
C VAL A 48 6.62 -3.45 4.53
N GLU A 49 6.76 -3.42 5.85
CA GLU A 49 5.63 -3.32 6.77
C GLU A 49 5.35 -1.86 7.10
N SER A 50 4.10 -1.41 6.88
CA SER A 50 3.63 -0.08 7.28
C SER A 50 2.25 -0.20 7.90
N ASN A 51 2.21 -0.09 9.24
CA ASN A 51 1.03 -0.30 10.07
C ASN A 51 0.45 1.01 10.59
N GLU A 52 -0.82 0.96 10.97
CA GLU A 52 -1.42 1.99 11.82
C GLU A 52 -0.83 1.92 13.22
N ASP A 53 -0.80 0.73 13.82
CA ASP A 53 -0.07 0.48 15.06
C ASP A 53 1.41 0.15 14.76
N ILE A 54 2.26 1.16 14.88
CA ILE A 54 3.70 1.05 14.59
C ILE A 54 4.43 0.02 15.48
N LEU A 55 3.85 -0.36 16.63
CA LEU A 55 4.46 -1.34 17.54
C LEU A 55 4.27 -2.79 17.08
N LEU A 56 3.38 -3.04 16.13
CA LEU A 56 3.13 -4.40 15.62
C LEU A 56 4.36 -5.03 14.98
N TYR A 57 5.20 -4.24 14.31
CA TYR A 57 6.43 -4.73 13.69
C TYR A 57 7.33 -5.44 14.71
N ASP A 58 7.50 -4.86 15.92
CA ASP A 58 8.35 -5.42 16.98
C ASP A 58 7.72 -6.67 17.64
N THR A 59 6.41 -6.87 17.51
CA THR A 59 5.75 -8.09 17.98
C THR A 59 6.04 -9.31 17.12
N GLY A 60 6.38 -9.07 15.84
CA GLY A 60 6.74 -10.04 14.82
C GLY A 60 6.29 -9.57 13.43
N HIS A 61 7.13 -9.73 12.44
CA HIS A 61 6.93 -9.30 11.05
C HIS A 61 7.35 -10.41 10.07
N ILE A 62 7.00 -10.28 8.80
CA ILE A 62 7.43 -11.22 7.74
C ILE A 62 8.95 -11.22 7.69
N PRO A 63 9.63 -12.41 7.64
CA PRO A 63 11.07 -12.48 7.58
C PRO A 63 11.67 -11.59 6.49
N GLY A 64 12.70 -10.81 6.84
CA GLY A 64 13.36 -9.88 5.93
C GLY A 64 12.60 -8.56 5.66
N ALA A 65 11.40 -8.38 6.19
CA ALA A 65 10.65 -7.13 6.05
C ALA A 65 11.34 -5.98 6.80
N VAL A 66 11.34 -4.80 6.19
CA VAL A 66 11.73 -3.54 6.83
C VAL A 66 10.50 -2.78 7.30
N HIS A 67 10.65 -1.96 8.33
CA HIS A 67 9.59 -1.11 8.85
C HIS A 67 9.66 0.30 8.26
N ILE A 68 8.53 0.78 7.73
CA ILE A 68 8.34 2.18 7.36
C ILE A 68 7.19 2.75 8.20
N ASP A 69 7.56 3.61 9.15
CA ASP A 69 6.62 4.38 9.95
C ASP A 69 6.04 5.51 9.08
N TRP A 70 4.74 5.40 8.74
CA TRP A 70 4.09 6.33 7.84
C TRP A 70 4.14 7.80 8.31
N ARG A 71 4.16 8.07 9.62
CA ARG A 71 4.24 9.43 10.17
C ARG A 71 5.64 10.01 10.05
N ARG A 72 6.62 9.24 10.51
CA ARG A 72 8.01 9.69 10.57
C ARG A 72 8.67 9.67 9.20
N ASP A 73 8.40 8.62 8.41
CA ASP A 73 9.18 8.31 7.22
C ASP A 73 8.50 8.76 5.91
N LEU A 74 7.18 8.96 5.89
CA LEU A 74 6.44 9.30 4.68
C LEU A 74 5.84 10.71 4.69
N GLN A 75 5.96 11.45 5.79
CA GLN A 75 5.46 12.83 5.92
C GLN A 75 6.59 13.82 6.17
N ASP A 76 6.41 15.06 5.71
CA ASP A 76 7.27 16.18 6.10
C ASP A 76 7.00 16.51 7.58
N GLN A 77 8.07 16.63 8.38
CA GLN A 77 7.95 16.82 9.83
C GLN A 77 7.64 18.28 10.22
N THR A 78 7.60 19.19 9.26
CA THR A 78 7.42 20.62 9.51
C THR A 78 6.13 21.18 8.93
N VAL A 79 5.73 20.67 7.76
CA VAL A 79 4.52 21.11 7.07
C VAL A 79 3.59 19.92 6.85
N ARG A 80 2.29 20.16 6.75
CA ARG A 80 1.31 19.11 6.45
C ARG A 80 1.40 18.71 4.98
N ASP A 81 2.41 17.93 4.64
CA ASP A 81 2.65 17.38 3.31
C ASP A 81 3.44 16.05 3.43
N TYR A 82 3.65 15.40 2.33
CA TYR A 82 4.49 14.20 2.22
C TYR A 82 5.96 14.56 2.29
N ILE A 83 6.78 13.56 2.63
CA ILE A 83 8.25 13.61 2.52
C ILE A 83 8.68 14.24 1.19
N ARG A 84 9.82 14.92 1.21
CA ARG A 84 10.41 15.53 0.00
C ARG A 84 11.28 14.54 -0.76
N GLU A 85 11.67 14.91 -1.96
CA GLU A 85 12.41 14.06 -2.91
C GLU A 85 13.70 13.49 -2.32
N GLU A 86 14.51 14.32 -1.64
CA GLU A 86 15.74 13.83 -1.00
C GLU A 86 15.45 12.93 0.19
N GLY A 87 14.45 13.24 1.00
CA GLY A 87 14.04 12.40 2.11
C GLY A 87 13.54 11.03 1.62
N PHE A 88 12.81 10.99 0.50
CA PHE A 88 12.38 9.73 -0.12
C PHE A 88 13.58 8.92 -0.64
N ALA A 89 14.54 9.57 -1.30
CA ALA A 89 15.75 8.89 -1.75
C ALA A 89 16.54 8.29 -0.57
N GLU A 90 16.66 9.03 0.53
CA GLU A 90 17.33 8.56 1.74
C GLU A 90 16.57 7.41 2.41
N LEU A 91 15.22 7.47 2.43
CA LEU A 91 14.38 6.36 2.87
C LEU A 91 14.68 5.08 2.08
N CYS A 92 14.75 5.18 0.74
CA CYS A 92 15.05 4.06 -0.12
C CYS A 92 16.48 3.52 0.13
N ARG A 93 17.49 4.40 0.18
CA ARG A 93 18.90 4.03 0.40
C ARG A 93 19.07 3.19 1.68
N ARG A 94 18.57 3.67 2.81
CA ARG A 94 18.73 3.00 4.11
C ARG A 94 17.96 1.69 4.23
N ASN A 95 16.91 1.52 3.43
CA ASN A 95 16.10 0.29 3.41
C ASN A 95 16.52 -0.69 2.30
N GLY A 96 17.68 -0.51 1.69
CA GLY A 96 18.18 -1.41 0.66
C GLY A 96 17.31 -1.44 -0.61
N ILE A 97 16.64 -0.33 -0.93
CA ILE A 97 15.76 -0.18 -2.09
C ILE A 97 16.50 0.58 -3.18
N THR A 98 16.66 -0.02 -4.35
CA THR A 98 17.16 0.61 -5.57
C THR A 98 15.99 0.93 -6.50
N GLU A 99 16.21 1.66 -7.59
CA GLU A 99 15.17 1.94 -8.60
C GLU A 99 14.59 0.66 -9.25
N SER A 100 15.34 -0.43 -9.26
CA SER A 100 14.92 -1.73 -9.82
C SER A 100 14.30 -2.67 -8.79
N THR A 101 14.42 -2.37 -7.51
CA THR A 101 13.88 -3.23 -6.44
C THR A 101 12.37 -3.32 -6.54
N THR A 102 11.83 -4.52 -6.47
CA THR A 102 10.40 -4.75 -6.27
C THR A 102 10.06 -4.53 -4.79
N VAL A 103 9.29 -3.49 -4.51
CA VAL A 103 8.82 -3.18 -3.15
C VAL A 103 7.44 -3.78 -2.97
N VAL A 104 7.29 -4.64 -1.96
CA VAL A 104 6.01 -5.23 -1.59
C VAL A 104 5.58 -4.66 -0.25
N VAL A 105 4.50 -3.92 -0.21
CA VAL A 105 3.98 -3.32 1.01
C VAL A 105 2.89 -4.19 1.63
N TYR A 106 2.87 -4.26 2.96
CA TYR A 106 1.78 -4.87 3.72
C TYR A 106 1.63 -4.15 5.07
N GLY A 107 0.48 -4.32 5.71
CA GLY A 107 0.21 -3.72 7.01
C GLY A 107 -1.07 -4.25 7.65
N ASP A 108 -1.40 -3.70 8.79
CA ASP A 108 -2.62 -3.96 9.55
C ASP A 108 -3.86 -3.27 8.96
N LYS A 109 -5.01 -3.46 9.58
CA LYS A 109 -6.28 -2.81 9.24
C LYS A 109 -6.57 -2.83 7.73
N SER A 110 -6.57 -4.03 7.14
CA SER A 110 -6.82 -4.26 5.71
C SER A 110 -5.88 -3.47 4.80
N ASN A 111 -4.59 -3.39 5.17
CA ASN A 111 -3.56 -2.66 4.41
C ASN A 111 -3.75 -1.14 4.34
N TRP A 112 -4.48 -0.52 5.25
CA TRP A 112 -4.76 0.91 5.16
C TRP A 112 -3.49 1.73 4.95
N TRP A 113 -2.53 1.62 5.88
CA TRP A 113 -1.28 2.38 5.77
C TRP A 113 -0.26 1.79 4.79
N ALA A 114 -0.38 0.50 4.47
CA ALA A 114 0.36 -0.10 3.38
C ALA A 114 -0.06 0.48 2.01
N CYS A 115 -1.36 0.65 1.79
CA CYS A 115 -1.87 1.33 0.59
C CYS A 115 -1.44 2.80 0.55
N TYR A 116 -1.35 3.48 1.71
CA TYR A 116 -0.80 4.82 1.79
C TYR A 116 0.70 4.84 1.40
N ALA A 117 1.50 3.91 1.93
CA ALA A 117 2.91 3.78 1.54
C ALA A 117 3.04 3.49 0.03
N PHE A 118 2.25 2.56 -0.51
CA PHE A 118 2.18 2.30 -1.96
C PHE A 118 1.93 3.57 -2.76
N TRP A 119 0.96 4.38 -2.33
CA TRP A 119 0.63 5.63 -3.00
C TRP A 119 1.77 6.65 -2.92
N VAL A 120 2.45 6.79 -1.76
CA VAL A 120 3.62 7.66 -1.63
C VAL A 120 4.77 7.22 -2.54
N PHE A 121 5.07 5.93 -2.62
CA PHE A 121 6.07 5.42 -3.57
C PHE A 121 5.67 5.72 -5.04
N THR A 122 4.39 5.60 -5.37
CA THR A 122 3.85 5.98 -6.69
C THR A 122 4.01 7.48 -6.96
N LEU A 123 3.84 8.31 -5.93
CA LEU A 123 4.04 9.77 -6.03
C LEU A 123 5.47 10.12 -6.46
N PHE A 124 6.45 9.31 -6.04
CA PHE A 124 7.86 9.44 -6.45
C PHE A 124 8.24 8.59 -7.68
N ALA A 125 7.26 8.04 -8.37
CA ALA A 125 7.43 7.26 -9.60
C ALA A 125 8.29 5.99 -9.44
N HIS A 126 8.34 5.39 -8.24
CA HIS A 126 8.93 4.05 -8.09
C HIS A 126 8.07 3.04 -8.86
N LYS A 127 8.69 2.24 -9.73
CA LYS A 127 7.94 1.48 -10.75
C LYS A 127 7.46 0.11 -10.27
N ASN A 128 8.31 -0.59 -9.51
CA ASN A 128 8.07 -1.98 -9.15
C ASN A 128 7.42 -2.05 -7.76
N LEU A 129 6.13 -1.74 -7.71
CA LEU A 129 5.35 -1.72 -6.47
C LEU A 129 4.31 -2.82 -6.45
N LYS A 130 4.15 -3.44 -5.28
CA LYS A 130 3.14 -4.46 -5.03
C LYS A 130 2.53 -4.29 -3.64
N VAL A 131 1.32 -4.82 -3.47
CA VAL A 131 0.62 -4.92 -2.19
C VAL A 131 0.36 -6.40 -1.93
N LEU A 132 0.63 -6.86 -0.71
CA LEU A 132 0.23 -8.20 -0.26
C LEU A 132 -1.29 -8.20 0.01
N ASP A 133 -2.06 -8.96 -0.77
CA ASP A 133 -3.50 -9.09 -0.58
C ASP A 133 -3.82 -9.68 0.80
N GLY A 134 -4.68 -9.03 1.56
CA GLY A 134 -5.02 -9.38 2.93
C GLY A 134 -4.10 -8.82 4.02
N GLY A 135 -2.93 -8.30 3.65
CA GLY A 135 -2.03 -7.64 4.61
C GLY A 135 -1.57 -8.52 5.76
N ARG A 136 -1.27 -7.85 6.90
CA ARG A 136 -0.72 -8.49 8.09
C ARG A 136 -1.70 -9.45 8.74
N ASP A 137 -2.95 -9.03 8.91
CA ASP A 137 -3.92 -9.81 9.69
C ASP A 137 -4.26 -11.13 8.98
N HIS A 138 -4.41 -11.08 7.66
CA HIS A 138 -4.60 -12.27 6.82
C HIS A 138 -3.37 -13.19 6.82
N TRP A 139 -2.16 -12.63 6.76
CA TRP A 139 -0.91 -13.38 6.86
C TRP A 139 -0.83 -14.17 8.16
N VAL A 140 -1.13 -13.53 9.29
CA VAL A 140 -1.13 -14.14 10.63
C VAL A 140 -2.24 -15.19 10.74
N ALA A 141 -3.46 -14.90 10.24
CA ALA A 141 -4.58 -15.83 10.26
C ALA A 141 -4.33 -17.10 9.47
N GLN A 142 -3.42 -17.07 8.52
CA GLN A 142 -2.98 -18.22 7.73
C GLN A 142 -1.73 -18.92 8.30
N ASP A 143 -1.33 -18.62 9.54
CA ASP A 143 -0.08 -19.15 10.14
C ASP A 143 1.18 -18.82 9.30
N GLY A 144 1.23 -17.63 8.69
CA GLY A 144 2.40 -17.15 7.96
C GLY A 144 3.60 -16.96 8.90
N PRO A 145 4.84 -17.31 8.48
CA PRO A 145 6.02 -17.18 9.33
C PRO A 145 6.26 -15.74 9.76
N LEU A 146 6.58 -15.55 11.03
CA LEU A 146 6.95 -14.28 11.62
C LEU A 146 8.31 -14.38 12.29
N THR A 147 9.06 -13.28 12.28
CA THR A 147 10.30 -13.08 13.02
C THR A 147 10.30 -11.75 13.77
N LYS A 148 11.19 -11.63 14.75
CA LYS A 148 11.54 -10.34 15.39
C LYS A 148 12.92 -9.85 14.97
N GLU A 149 13.58 -10.59 14.10
CA GLU A 149 14.91 -10.25 13.60
C GLU A 149 14.80 -9.09 12.60
N VAL A 150 15.28 -7.92 12.99
CA VAL A 150 15.32 -6.74 12.11
C VAL A 150 16.47 -6.91 11.12
N PRO A 151 16.20 -6.85 9.80
CA PRO A 151 17.25 -7.06 8.80
C PRO A 151 18.31 -5.95 8.89
N SER A 152 19.58 -6.35 8.93
CA SER A 152 20.70 -5.42 8.82
C SER A 152 21.03 -5.23 7.34
N LEU A 153 20.79 -4.03 6.83
CA LEU A 153 20.95 -3.71 5.42
C LEU A 153 22.06 -2.68 5.23
N GLU A 154 22.91 -2.90 4.24
CA GLU A 154 23.84 -1.88 3.77
C GLU A 154 23.09 -0.87 2.89
N PRO A 155 23.34 0.43 3.06
CA PRO A 155 22.73 1.44 2.19
C PRO A 155 23.09 1.22 0.72
N VAL A 156 22.09 1.37 -0.15
CA VAL A 156 22.26 1.20 -1.60
C VAL A 156 22.03 2.52 -2.34
N PRO A 157 22.55 2.69 -3.56
CA PRO A 157 22.28 3.87 -4.35
C PRO A 157 20.78 3.99 -4.70
N TYR A 158 20.21 5.17 -4.49
CA TYR A 158 18.92 5.58 -5.01
C TYR A 158 19.03 7.06 -5.43
N PRO A 159 18.75 7.41 -6.70
CA PRO A 159 18.83 8.79 -7.15
C PRO A 159 17.69 9.61 -6.55
N THR A 160 17.94 10.86 -6.26
CA THR A 160 16.88 11.78 -5.84
C THR A 160 15.89 11.99 -6.99
N PRO A 161 14.61 11.65 -6.84
CA PRO A 161 13.61 11.88 -7.87
C PRO A 161 13.57 13.37 -8.26
N PRO A 162 13.41 13.71 -9.55
CA PRO A 162 13.45 15.11 -9.99
C PRO A 162 12.26 15.93 -9.47
N LYS A 163 11.12 15.29 -9.25
CA LYS A 163 9.90 15.88 -8.70
C LYS A 163 8.89 14.78 -8.33
N ARG A 164 7.93 15.14 -7.49
CA ARG A 164 6.75 14.32 -7.24
C ARG A 164 5.72 14.45 -8.37
N ARG A 165 4.90 13.44 -8.53
CA ARG A 165 3.80 13.40 -9.52
C ARG A 165 2.54 14.11 -9.01
N ASP A 166 2.69 15.20 -8.25
CA ASP A 166 1.58 15.92 -7.63
C ASP A 166 0.50 16.31 -8.65
N ALA A 167 0.89 16.83 -9.80
CA ALA A 167 -0.03 17.27 -10.84
C ALA A 167 -0.81 16.12 -11.52
N GLU A 168 -0.37 14.87 -11.33
CA GLU A 168 -0.98 13.71 -11.98
C GLU A 168 -1.94 12.93 -11.06
N ILE A 169 -1.56 12.83 -9.77
CA ILE A 169 -2.28 11.94 -8.85
C ILE A 169 -2.75 12.62 -7.55
N ARG A 170 -2.58 13.95 -7.43
CA ARG A 170 -3.15 14.74 -6.33
C ARG A 170 -4.11 15.78 -6.86
N ALA A 171 -5.14 16.06 -6.08
CA ALA A 171 -6.04 17.19 -6.30
C ALA A 171 -5.91 18.15 -5.12
N PHE A 172 -5.68 19.42 -5.41
CA PHE A 172 -5.62 20.48 -4.42
C PHE A 172 -6.98 21.21 -4.33
N PHE A 173 -7.10 22.14 -3.39
CA PHE A 173 -8.36 22.85 -3.14
C PHE A 173 -8.96 23.44 -4.42
N VAL A 174 -8.14 24.06 -5.27
CA VAL A 174 -8.63 24.70 -6.53
C VAL A 174 -9.19 23.67 -7.49
N ASP A 175 -8.51 22.51 -7.60
CA ASP A 175 -8.92 21.42 -8.50
C ASP A 175 -10.20 20.78 -8.00
N THR A 176 -10.26 20.47 -6.70
CA THR A 176 -11.44 19.88 -6.05
C THR A 176 -12.64 20.82 -6.11
N LEU A 177 -12.43 22.13 -5.90
CA LEU A 177 -13.51 23.12 -6.00
C LEU A 177 -14.04 23.23 -7.43
N ALA A 178 -13.18 23.22 -8.43
CA ALA A 178 -13.57 23.24 -9.84
C ALA A 178 -14.35 21.97 -10.21
N HIS A 179 -13.88 20.80 -9.75
CA HIS A 179 -14.52 19.50 -9.96
C HIS A 179 -15.93 19.46 -9.35
N ALA A 180 -16.07 19.88 -8.10
CA ALA A 180 -17.38 19.94 -7.40
C ALA A 180 -18.35 20.93 -8.07
N LYS A 181 -17.88 22.11 -8.50
CA LYS A 181 -18.70 23.09 -9.24
C LYS A 181 -19.19 22.58 -10.59
N ALA A 182 -18.41 21.71 -11.23
CA ALA A 182 -18.76 21.05 -12.49
C ALA A 182 -19.71 19.86 -12.28
N ALA A 183 -20.07 19.53 -11.03
CA ALA A 183 -20.88 18.38 -10.65
C ALA A 183 -20.32 17.03 -11.20
N LEU A 184 -19.01 16.92 -11.21
CA LEU A 184 -18.32 15.69 -11.61
C LEU A 184 -18.30 14.68 -10.45
N PRO A 185 -18.24 13.36 -10.74
CA PRO A 185 -18.23 12.33 -9.70
C PRO A 185 -17.14 12.54 -8.66
N LEU A 186 -17.49 12.54 -7.39
CA LEU A 186 -16.58 12.69 -6.26
C LEU A 186 -16.95 11.66 -5.19
N VAL A 187 -15.99 10.87 -4.75
CA VAL A 187 -16.15 9.86 -3.70
C VAL A 187 -15.46 10.31 -2.42
N ASP A 188 -16.20 10.28 -1.32
CA ASP A 188 -15.64 10.45 0.03
C ASP A 188 -15.47 9.09 0.68
N VAL A 189 -14.21 8.71 0.91
CA VAL A 189 -13.83 7.39 1.45
C VAL A 189 -13.75 7.34 2.97
N ARG A 190 -14.07 8.44 3.65
CA ARG A 190 -14.08 8.53 5.12
C ARG A 190 -15.24 7.72 5.72
N SER A 191 -15.25 7.62 7.05
CA SER A 191 -16.35 6.96 7.78
C SER A 191 -17.71 7.66 7.57
N PRO A 192 -18.83 6.94 7.72
CA PRO A 192 -20.16 7.54 7.62
C PRO A 192 -20.38 8.70 8.60
N GLY A 193 -19.81 8.61 9.81
CA GLY A 193 -19.91 9.67 10.81
C GLY A 193 -19.16 10.95 10.42
N GLU A 194 -17.98 10.82 9.79
CA GLU A 194 -17.26 11.97 9.23
C GLU A 194 -18.01 12.55 8.02
N PHE A 195 -18.55 11.70 7.17
CA PHE A 195 -19.33 12.13 6.01
C PHE A 195 -20.59 12.90 6.42
N SER A 196 -21.32 12.42 7.41
CA SER A 196 -22.53 13.10 7.93
C SER A 196 -22.20 14.38 8.70
N GLY A 197 -20.98 14.50 9.23
CA GLY A 197 -20.58 15.58 10.14
C GLY A 197 -20.93 15.34 11.60
N GLU A 198 -21.36 14.12 11.94
CA GLU A 198 -21.60 13.68 13.32
C GLU A 198 -20.30 13.66 14.12
N VAL A 199 -19.19 13.27 13.47
CA VAL A 199 -17.85 13.36 14.03
C VAL A 199 -16.95 14.21 13.14
N THR A 200 -15.96 14.86 13.74
CA THR A 200 -15.02 15.75 13.05
C THR A 200 -13.63 15.18 12.91
N HIS A 201 -13.38 14.01 13.51
CA HIS A 201 -12.12 13.29 13.49
C HIS A 201 -12.36 11.82 13.82
N MET A 202 -11.38 10.98 13.50
CA MET A 202 -11.35 9.60 13.99
C MET A 202 -11.00 9.59 15.48
N PRO A 203 -11.59 8.68 16.29
CA PRO A 203 -11.33 8.60 17.72
C PRO A 203 -9.84 8.51 18.08
N GLU A 204 -9.06 7.82 17.25
CA GLU A 204 -7.62 7.62 17.42
C GLU A 204 -6.79 8.87 17.11
N TYR A 205 -7.37 9.85 16.41
CA TYR A 205 -6.68 11.07 15.95
C TYR A 205 -7.42 12.36 16.33
N PRO A 206 -7.67 12.63 17.62
CA PRO A 206 -8.44 13.80 18.06
C PRO A 206 -7.79 15.14 17.65
N GLN A 207 -6.47 15.17 17.42
CA GLN A 207 -5.74 16.33 16.92
C GLN A 207 -6.03 16.67 15.44
N GLU A 208 -6.63 15.73 14.69
CA GLU A 208 -6.99 15.91 13.27
C GLU A 208 -8.37 16.55 13.09
N GLY A 209 -9.01 16.96 14.18
CA GLY A 209 -10.34 17.55 14.17
C GLY A 209 -10.48 18.74 13.22
N VAL A 210 -11.52 18.73 12.41
CA VAL A 210 -11.84 19.81 11.48
C VAL A 210 -12.84 20.78 12.06
N LEU A 211 -12.78 22.06 11.67
CA LEU A 211 -13.69 23.11 12.15
C LEU A 211 -15.12 22.95 11.60
N ARG A 212 -15.29 22.27 10.46
CA ARG A 212 -16.59 21.99 9.84
C ARG A 212 -16.72 20.49 9.61
N GLY A 213 -17.75 19.89 10.19
CA GLY A 213 -18.16 18.53 9.89
C GLY A 213 -18.88 18.43 8.54
N GLY A 214 -19.07 17.20 8.07
CA GLY A 214 -19.76 16.88 6.83
C GLY A 214 -18.81 16.62 5.65
N HIS A 215 -19.36 16.74 4.44
CA HIS A 215 -18.69 16.37 3.19
C HIS A 215 -18.76 17.49 2.15
N ILE A 216 -17.97 17.37 1.11
CA ILE A 216 -17.99 18.28 -0.05
C ILE A 216 -19.35 18.10 -0.77
N PRO A 217 -20.09 19.17 -1.07
CA PRO A 217 -21.38 19.06 -1.76
C PRO A 217 -21.25 18.26 -3.07
N GLY A 218 -22.12 17.27 -3.23
CA GLY A 218 -22.13 16.36 -4.38
C GLY A 218 -21.20 15.14 -4.26
N ALA A 219 -20.44 15.02 -3.15
CA ALA A 219 -19.66 13.81 -2.89
C ALA A 219 -20.55 12.64 -2.48
N HIS A 220 -20.20 11.44 -2.92
CA HIS A 220 -20.84 10.18 -2.54
C HIS A 220 -20.03 9.47 -1.46
N SER A 221 -20.74 8.97 -0.42
CA SER A 221 -20.09 8.20 0.66
C SER A 221 -19.77 6.79 0.18
N CYS A 222 -18.50 6.45 0.18
CA CYS A 222 -18.01 5.11 -0.12
C CYS A 222 -16.81 4.80 0.80
N PRO A 223 -17.04 4.39 2.05
CA PRO A 223 -15.97 4.14 3.01
C PRO A 223 -14.93 3.17 2.46
N TRP A 224 -13.64 3.51 2.60
CA TRP A 224 -12.54 2.72 2.03
C TRP A 224 -12.58 1.23 2.45
N LYS A 225 -13.02 0.92 3.67
CA LYS A 225 -13.13 -0.47 4.18
C LYS A 225 -14.10 -1.32 3.34
N THR A 226 -15.05 -0.72 2.63
CA THR A 226 -15.97 -1.46 1.77
C THR A 226 -15.29 -2.16 0.60
N ALA A 227 -14.05 -1.79 0.27
CA ALA A 227 -13.24 -2.45 -0.74
C ALA A 227 -12.57 -3.75 -0.26
N ALA A 228 -12.57 -4.01 1.06
CA ALA A 228 -12.00 -5.21 1.65
C ALA A 228 -13.08 -6.19 2.13
N ASN A 229 -12.74 -7.48 2.12
CA ASN A 229 -13.51 -8.56 2.74
C ASN A 229 -13.27 -8.61 4.25
N ASP A 230 -14.00 -9.47 4.95
CA ASP A 230 -13.83 -9.66 6.39
C ASP A 230 -12.48 -10.30 6.77
N ASP A 231 -11.84 -10.99 5.83
CA ASP A 231 -10.50 -11.55 5.96
C ASP A 231 -9.38 -10.60 5.50
N ASP A 232 -9.71 -9.32 5.33
CA ASP A 232 -8.85 -8.23 4.90
C ASP A 232 -8.35 -8.30 3.44
N THR A 233 -8.68 -9.35 2.69
CA THR A 233 -8.36 -9.40 1.25
C THR A 233 -9.20 -8.39 0.47
N PHE A 234 -8.72 -7.90 -0.66
CA PHE A 234 -9.53 -7.04 -1.54
C PHE A 234 -10.72 -7.81 -2.10
N LYS A 235 -11.85 -7.15 -2.28
CA LYS A 235 -13.03 -7.72 -2.95
C LYS A 235 -12.73 -8.01 -4.41
N SER A 236 -13.49 -8.94 -5.01
CA SER A 236 -13.38 -9.25 -6.44
C SER A 236 -13.63 -8.01 -7.31
N LYS A 237 -13.14 -8.04 -8.55
CA LYS A 237 -13.40 -6.98 -9.53
C LYS A 237 -14.90 -6.69 -9.68
N GLU A 238 -15.72 -7.73 -9.72
CA GLU A 238 -17.17 -7.63 -9.90
C GLU A 238 -17.85 -6.98 -8.69
N GLU A 239 -17.39 -7.27 -7.48
CA GLU A 239 -17.88 -6.63 -6.25
C GLU A 239 -17.45 -5.17 -6.17
N LEU A 240 -16.19 -4.87 -6.49
CA LEU A 240 -15.68 -3.50 -6.55
C LEU A 240 -16.41 -2.68 -7.61
N ALA A 241 -16.66 -3.23 -8.79
CA ALA A 241 -17.41 -2.55 -9.83
C ALA A 241 -18.81 -2.15 -9.33
N LYS A 242 -19.52 -3.07 -8.67
CA LYS A 242 -20.84 -2.78 -8.08
C LYS A 242 -20.79 -1.68 -7.02
N ILE A 243 -19.77 -1.68 -6.17
CA ILE A 243 -19.59 -0.67 -5.12
C ILE A 243 -19.39 0.72 -5.73
N TYR A 244 -18.54 0.83 -6.73
CA TYR A 244 -18.20 2.12 -7.33
C TYR A 244 -19.19 2.58 -8.38
N GLU A 245 -19.83 1.70 -9.17
CA GLU A 245 -20.88 2.04 -10.12
C GLU A 245 -22.12 2.64 -9.46
N VAL A 246 -22.48 2.18 -8.25
CA VAL A 246 -23.62 2.73 -7.49
C VAL A 246 -23.31 4.10 -6.91
N ASN A 247 -22.03 4.43 -6.69
CA ASN A 247 -21.57 5.64 -6.01
C ASN A 247 -20.95 6.68 -6.97
N LEU A 248 -20.94 6.44 -8.26
CA LEU A 248 -20.42 7.34 -9.30
C LEU A 248 -21.49 7.67 -10.33
#